data_1054a369e170e1033c73918702df67ae
#
_entry.id   1054a369e170e1033c73918702df67ae
#
_cell.length_a   1.000
_cell.length_b   1.000
_cell.length_c   1.000
_cell.angle_alpha   90.00
_cell.angle_beta   90.00
_cell.angle_gamma   90.00
#
_symmetry.space_group_name_H-M   'P 1'
#
loop_
_entity.id
_entity.type
_entity.pdbx_description
1 polymer ?
#
loop_
_entity_poly.entity_id
_entity_poly.type
_entity_poly.pdbx_seq_one_letter_code
_entity_poly.pdbx_strand_id
1 'polypeptide(L)'
;MIPPPNVTGSLHMGHAFQDTIMDTLVRYRRMQGRNTLWQVGTDHAGIATQMVVERKLAGEGTNRHELGREKFLDKVWEWKGESGGTITRQLRRMGASVDWTRERFTMDDGCSRAVQEVFIRLFDGGLIYRGQRLVNWDPILKTAISDLEVVSEEEQGSLWH
;
A
#
# COMPACT_ATOMS: atom_id res chain seq x y z
N MET A 1 14.46 -1.46 7.88
CA MET A 1 13.20 -1.97 7.30
C MET A 1 13.27 -1.79 5.80
N ILE A 2 12.82 -2.77 5.01
CA ILE A 2 12.65 -2.61 3.57
C ILE A 2 11.50 -1.63 3.33
N PRO A 3 11.57 -0.69 2.37
CA PRO A 3 10.38 0.03 1.91
C PRO A 3 9.38 -1.00 1.36
N PRO A 4 8.19 -1.13 1.96
CA PRO A 4 7.31 -2.24 1.63
C PRO A 4 6.75 -2.10 0.20
N PRO A 5 7.01 -3.05 -0.69
CA PRO A 5 6.46 -3.00 -2.04
C PRO A 5 4.93 -3.11 -2.02
N ASN A 6 4.29 -2.36 -2.91
CA ASN A 6 2.84 -2.40 -3.11
C ASN A 6 2.41 -3.75 -3.71
N VAL A 7 1.32 -4.35 -3.21
CA VAL A 7 0.76 -5.60 -3.77
C VAL A 7 -0.02 -5.34 -5.08
N THR A 8 0.54 -4.51 -5.96
CA THR A 8 -0.05 -4.15 -7.26
C THR A 8 0.52 -4.94 -8.43
N GLY A 9 1.52 -5.79 -8.18
CA GLY A 9 2.16 -6.59 -9.23
C GLY A 9 3.45 -7.25 -8.75
N SER A 10 4.45 -7.27 -9.61
CA SER A 10 5.78 -7.82 -9.36
C SER A 10 6.82 -6.72 -9.11
N LEU A 11 7.96 -7.10 -8.53
CA LEU A 11 9.09 -6.19 -8.38
C LEU A 11 9.68 -5.81 -9.74
N HIS A 12 10.25 -4.64 -9.83
CA HIS A 12 11.00 -4.13 -10.99
C HIS A 12 12.43 -3.77 -10.59
N MET A 13 13.26 -3.38 -11.57
CA MET A 13 14.68 -3.08 -11.35
C MET A 13 14.95 -2.02 -10.28
N GLY A 14 14.05 -1.04 -10.09
CA GLY A 14 14.19 -0.05 -9.02
C GLY A 14 14.14 -0.67 -7.63
N HIS A 15 13.24 -1.62 -7.40
CA HIS A 15 13.20 -2.39 -6.15
C HIS A 15 14.50 -3.21 -5.98
N ALA A 16 14.92 -3.92 -7.03
CA ALA A 16 16.14 -4.72 -6.97
C ALA A 16 17.38 -3.87 -6.62
N PHE A 17 17.53 -2.71 -7.24
CA PHE A 17 18.62 -1.78 -6.98
C PHE A 17 18.63 -1.30 -5.53
N GLN A 18 17.50 -0.78 -5.06
CA GLN A 18 17.34 -0.28 -3.70
C GLN A 18 17.62 -1.37 -2.66
N ASP A 19 17.02 -2.56 -2.84
CA ASP A 19 17.14 -3.66 -1.90
C ASP A 19 18.57 -4.23 -1.88
N THR A 20 19.27 -4.24 -3.01
CA THR A 20 20.68 -4.66 -3.06
C THR A 20 21.57 -3.72 -2.26
N ILE A 21 21.36 -2.40 -2.34
CA ILE A 21 22.11 -1.43 -1.54
C ILE A 21 21.86 -1.66 -0.05
N MET A 22 20.60 -1.82 0.34
CA MET A 22 20.21 -2.06 1.72
C MET A 22 20.78 -3.38 2.25
N ASP A 23 20.68 -4.47 1.47
CA ASP A 23 21.20 -5.77 1.85
C ASP A 23 22.72 -5.77 2.02
N THR A 24 23.44 -5.05 1.17
CA THR A 24 24.87 -4.86 1.27
C THR A 24 25.25 -4.23 2.62
N LEU A 25 24.55 -3.16 3.01
CA LEU A 25 24.78 -2.49 4.30
C LEU A 25 24.43 -3.39 5.50
N VAL A 26 23.31 -4.11 5.42
CA VAL A 26 22.88 -5.05 6.46
C VAL A 26 23.92 -6.17 6.63
N ARG A 27 24.35 -6.79 5.53
CA ARG A 27 25.39 -7.85 5.55
C ARG A 27 26.70 -7.34 6.10
N TYR A 28 27.13 -6.16 5.67
CA TYR A 28 28.35 -5.52 6.19
C TYR A 28 28.28 -5.32 7.70
N ARG A 29 27.17 -4.84 8.24
CA ARG A 29 26.99 -4.66 9.69
C ARG A 29 26.99 -5.99 10.45
N ARG A 30 26.36 -7.03 9.90
CA ARG A 30 26.41 -8.39 10.48
C ARG A 30 27.82 -8.96 10.52
N MET A 31 28.60 -8.76 9.43
CA MET A 31 30.00 -9.18 9.39
C MET A 31 30.87 -8.46 10.44
N GLN A 32 30.47 -7.27 10.88
CA GLN A 32 31.09 -6.53 11.99
C GLN A 32 30.61 -7.02 13.38
N GLY A 33 29.84 -8.09 13.47
CA GLY A 33 29.28 -8.61 14.72
C GLY A 33 28.09 -7.80 15.26
N ARG A 34 27.50 -6.90 14.47
CA ARG A 34 26.32 -6.13 14.89
C ARG A 34 25.05 -6.97 14.79
N ASN A 35 24.20 -6.91 15.82
CA ASN A 35 22.86 -7.49 15.77
C ASN A 35 21.97 -6.61 14.87
N THR A 36 21.84 -7.01 13.60
CA THR A 36 21.17 -6.21 12.57
C THR A 36 19.94 -6.94 12.04
N LEU A 37 18.75 -6.43 12.36
CA LEU A 37 17.49 -6.88 11.81
C LEU A 37 17.22 -6.12 10.49
N TRP A 38 16.89 -6.87 9.44
CA TRP A 38 16.29 -6.31 8.21
C TRP A 38 14.85 -6.81 8.07
N GLN A 39 13.93 -5.96 8.46
CA GLN A 39 12.48 -6.24 8.46
C GLN A 39 11.91 -6.18 7.04
N VAL A 40 11.16 -7.22 6.66
CA VAL A 40 10.45 -7.33 5.37
C VAL A 40 8.94 -7.17 5.56
N GLY A 41 8.28 -6.70 4.51
CA GLY A 41 6.82 -6.62 4.45
C GLY A 41 6.34 -6.14 3.10
N THR A 42 5.03 -6.15 2.90
CA THR A 42 4.34 -5.65 1.71
C THR A 42 3.26 -4.64 2.11
N ASP A 43 3.01 -3.69 1.21
CA ASP A 43 1.99 -2.66 1.40
C ASP A 43 0.70 -3.03 0.67
N HIS A 44 -0.43 -2.81 1.33
CA HIS A 44 -1.76 -2.99 0.73
C HIS A 44 -2.07 -1.99 -0.39
N ALA A 45 -1.41 -0.84 -0.42
CA ALA A 45 -1.50 0.20 -1.45
C ALA A 45 -2.94 0.72 -1.74
N GLY A 46 -3.90 0.42 -0.89
CA GLY A 46 -5.27 0.95 -0.89
C GLY A 46 -5.91 1.01 -2.29
N ILE A 47 -6.15 2.23 -2.78
CA ILE A 47 -6.82 2.53 -4.06
C ILE A 47 -6.13 1.84 -5.25
N ALA A 48 -4.80 1.85 -5.31
CA ALA A 48 -4.06 1.25 -6.42
C ALA A 48 -4.31 -0.26 -6.56
N THR A 49 -4.36 -0.99 -5.45
CA THR A 49 -4.70 -2.42 -5.45
C THR A 49 -6.14 -2.66 -5.88
N GLN A 50 -7.09 -1.85 -5.41
CA GLN A 50 -8.48 -1.93 -5.85
C GLN A 50 -8.61 -1.69 -7.36
N MET A 51 -7.93 -0.67 -7.90
CA MET A 51 -7.92 -0.38 -9.35
C MET A 51 -7.39 -1.56 -10.18
N VAL A 52 -6.37 -2.27 -9.70
CA VAL A 52 -5.85 -3.47 -10.38
C VAL A 52 -6.93 -4.56 -10.42
N VAL A 53 -7.59 -4.81 -9.29
CA VAL A 53 -8.68 -5.79 -9.20
C VAL A 53 -9.87 -5.40 -10.06
N GLU A 54 -10.25 -4.12 -10.07
CA GLU A 54 -11.33 -3.61 -10.92
C GLU A 54 -11.04 -3.80 -12.41
N ARG A 55 -9.79 -3.57 -12.85
CA ARG A 55 -9.39 -3.84 -14.24
C ARG A 55 -9.48 -5.32 -14.59
N LYS A 56 -9.10 -6.22 -13.66
CA LYS A 56 -9.24 -7.66 -13.83
C LYS A 56 -10.71 -8.05 -13.99
N LEU A 57 -11.58 -7.55 -13.11
CA LEU A 57 -13.02 -7.79 -13.18
C LEU A 57 -13.65 -7.24 -14.46
N ALA A 58 -13.25 -6.07 -14.92
CA ALA A 58 -13.71 -5.51 -16.19
C ALA A 58 -13.35 -6.42 -17.39
N GLY A 59 -12.16 -7.04 -17.36
CA GLY A 59 -11.77 -8.05 -18.33
C GLY A 59 -12.61 -9.33 -18.27
N GLU A 60 -13.21 -9.64 -17.11
CA GLU A 60 -14.13 -10.75 -16.88
C GLU A 60 -15.61 -10.37 -17.17
N GLY A 61 -15.87 -9.11 -17.58
CA GLY A 61 -17.21 -8.62 -17.91
C GLY A 61 -18.07 -8.26 -16.69
N THR A 62 -17.47 -7.99 -15.54
CA THR A 62 -18.17 -7.58 -14.31
C THR A 62 -17.48 -6.39 -13.64
N ASN A 63 -18.08 -5.85 -12.57
CA ASN A 63 -17.54 -4.71 -11.84
C ASN A 63 -17.84 -4.81 -10.34
N ARG A 64 -17.18 -3.95 -9.54
CA ARG A 64 -17.32 -3.95 -8.08
C ARG A 64 -18.75 -3.68 -7.58
N HIS A 65 -19.55 -2.92 -8.35
CA HIS A 65 -20.92 -2.58 -7.96
C HIS A 65 -21.86 -3.76 -8.13
N GLU A 66 -21.67 -4.56 -9.20
CA GLU A 66 -22.43 -5.78 -9.45
C GLU A 66 -22.10 -6.89 -8.44
N LEU A 67 -20.82 -7.02 -8.08
CA LEU A 67 -20.39 -8.00 -7.09
C LEU A 67 -20.86 -7.67 -5.66
N GLY A 68 -20.94 -6.37 -5.34
CA GLY A 68 -21.13 -5.90 -3.97
C GLY A 68 -19.84 -5.97 -3.14
N ARG A 69 -19.87 -5.30 -1.97
CA ARG A 69 -18.68 -5.07 -1.15
C ARG A 69 -17.97 -6.37 -0.71
N GLU A 70 -18.71 -7.34 -0.21
CA GLU A 70 -18.14 -8.57 0.37
C GLU A 70 -17.37 -9.35 -0.69
N LYS A 71 -18.02 -9.69 -1.81
CA LYS A 71 -17.39 -10.43 -2.90
C LYS A 71 -16.24 -9.68 -3.56
N PHE A 72 -16.33 -8.34 -3.61
CA PHE A 72 -15.23 -7.53 -4.11
C PHE A 72 -14.01 -7.62 -3.17
N LEU A 73 -14.21 -7.54 -1.87
CA LEU A 73 -13.14 -7.72 -0.89
C LEU A 73 -12.49 -9.11 -0.98
N ASP A 74 -13.28 -10.17 -1.18
CA ASP A 74 -12.73 -11.50 -1.40
C ASP A 74 -11.77 -11.53 -2.61
N LYS A 75 -12.15 -10.87 -3.71
CA LYS A 75 -11.30 -10.73 -4.90
C LYS A 75 -10.03 -9.92 -4.62
N VAL A 76 -10.11 -8.89 -3.80
CA VAL A 76 -8.94 -8.10 -3.39
C VAL A 76 -7.98 -8.95 -2.53
N TRP A 77 -8.50 -9.76 -1.61
CA TRP A 77 -7.69 -10.67 -0.80
C TRP A 77 -7.07 -11.81 -1.62
N GLU A 78 -7.79 -12.35 -2.60
CA GLU A 78 -7.26 -13.33 -3.55
C GLU A 78 -6.06 -12.72 -4.32
N TRP A 79 -6.22 -11.54 -4.88
CA TRP A 79 -5.15 -10.80 -5.55
C TRP A 79 -3.95 -10.53 -4.64
N LYS A 80 -4.19 -10.12 -3.39
CA LYS A 80 -3.13 -9.93 -2.39
C LYS A 80 -2.31 -11.21 -2.17
N GLY A 81 -2.97 -12.36 -2.13
CA GLY A 81 -2.29 -13.66 -2.01
C GLY A 81 -1.37 -13.93 -3.21
N GLU A 82 -1.86 -13.70 -4.43
CA GLU A 82 -1.10 -13.88 -5.67
C GLU A 82 0.10 -12.93 -5.76
N SER A 83 -0.16 -11.63 -5.64
CA SER A 83 0.86 -10.58 -5.80
C SER A 83 1.89 -10.59 -4.68
N GLY A 84 1.46 -10.64 -3.42
CA GLY A 84 2.36 -10.71 -2.26
C GLY A 84 3.25 -11.95 -2.31
N GLY A 85 2.70 -13.11 -2.65
CA GLY A 85 3.47 -14.32 -2.82
C GLY A 85 4.51 -14.24 -3.95
N THR A 86 4.21 -13.50 -5.02
CA THR A 86 5.17 -13.24 -6.11
C THR A 86 6.32 -12.35 -5.65
N ILE A 87 6.02 -11.25 -4.96
CA ILE A 87 7.00 -10.33 -4.40
C ILE A 87 7.96 -11.06 -3.46
N THR A 88 7.44 -11.84 -2.52
CA THR A 88 8.25 -12.61 -1.57
C THR A 88 9.16 -13.61 -2.28
N ARG A 89 8.66 -14.33 -3.30
CA ARG A 89 9.49 -15.24 -4.11
C ARG A 89 10.60 -14.52 -4.86
N GLN A 90 10.32 -13.32 -5.41
CA GLN A 90 11.31 -12.51 -6.10
C GLN A 90 12.42 -12.04 -5.15
N LEU A 91 12.08 -11.53 -3.98
CA LEU A 91 13.06 -11.15 -2.95
C LEU A 91 13.94 -12.33 -2.52
N ARG A 92 13.35 -13.52 -2.35
CA ARG A 92 14.11 -14.75 -2.05
C ARG A 92 15.08 -15.13 -3.18
N ARG A 93 14.65 -15.03 -4.44
CA ARG A 93 15.51 -15.29 -5.60
C ARG A 93 16.66 -14.29 -5.74
N MET A 94 16.45 -13.04 -5.33
CA MET A 94 17.50 -12.04 -5.26
C MET A 94 18.49 -12.29 -4.12
N GLY A 95 18.18 -13.22 -3.21
CA GLY A 95 19.03 -13.55 -2.06
C GLY A 95 18.93 -12.52 -0.92
N ALA A 96 17.86 -11.74 -0.85
CA ALA A 96 17.66 -10.74 0.21
C ALA A 96 17.76 -11.38 1.60
N SER A 97 18.65 -10.84 2.46
CA SER A 97 18.95 -11.40 3.78
C SER A 97 18.02 -10.87 4.88
N VAL A 98 16.74 -10.70 4.55
CA VAL A 98 15.70 -10.26 5.50
C VAL A 98 15.35 -11.37 6.51
N ASP A 99 14.73 -10.97 7.62
CA ASP A 99 14.15 -11.92 8.57
C ASP A 99 12.75 -12.36 8.08
N TRP A 100 12.71 -13.51 7.42
CA TRP A 100 11.49 -14.09 6.85
C TRP A 100 10.47 -14.53 7.91
N THR A 101 10.88 -14.73 9.15
CA THR A 101 9.98 -15.11 10.25
C THR A 101 9.14 -13.93 10.73
N ARG A 102 9.57 -12.71 10.38
CA ARG A 102 8.94 -11.45 10.76
C ARG A 102 8.28 -10.75 9.58
N GLU A 103 8.00 -11.46 8.50
CA GLU A 103 7.29 -10.89 7.35
C GLU A 103 5.94 -10.30 7.79
N ARG A 104 5.66 -9.06 7.34
CA ARG A 104 4.45 -8.31 7.68
C ARG A 104 3.70 -7.86 6.44
N PHE A 105 2.41 -7.64 6.63
CA PHE A 105 1.55 -6.97 5.66
C PHE A 105 0.86 -5.79 6.36
N THR A 106 0.81 -4.63 5.69
CA THR A 106 0.34 -3.39 6.34
C THR A 106 -1.11 -3.44 6.83
N MET A 107 -1.91 -4.41 6.38
CA MET A 107 -3.28 -4.67 6.88
C MET A 107 -3.40 -5.98 7.65
N ASP A 108 -2.29 -6.57 8.13
CA ASP A 108 -2.40 -7.72 9.04
C ASP A 108 -3.00 -7.31 10.40
N ASP A 109 -3.46 -8.29 11.17
CA ASP A 109 -4.13 -8.05 12.45
C ASP A 109 -3.27 -7.24 13.44
N GLY A 110 -1.95 -7.46 13.42
CA GLY A 110 -1.02 -6.75 14.30
C GLY A 110 -0.90 -5.27 13.92
N CYS A 111 -0.73 -4.98 12.62
CA CYS A 111 -0.69 -3.62 12.11
C CYS A 111 -2.04 -2.92 12.29
N SER A 112 -3.16 -3.62 12.06
CA SER A 112 -4.51 -3.08 12.25
C SER A 112 -4.75 -2.67 13.71
N ARG A 113 -4.37 -3.51 14.67
CA ARG A 113 -4.45 -3.16 16.10
C ARG A 113 -3.55 -1.97 16.45
N ALA A 114 -2.33 -1.92 15.92
CA ALA A 114 -1.42 -0.82 16.16
C ALA A 114 -1.97 0.52 15.63
N VAL A 115 -2.57 0.52 14.45
CA VAL A 115 -3.21 1.71 13.85
C VAL A 115 -4.37 2.19 14.72
N GLN A 116 -5.23 1.28 15.20
CA GLN A 116 -6.34 1.62 16.09
C GLN A 116 -5.84 2.23 17.41
N GLU A 117 -4.84 1.61 18.02
CA GLU A 117 -4.25 2.08 19.28
C GLU A 117 -3.64 3.48 19.13
N VAL A 118 -2.87 3.71 18.07
CA VAL A 118 -2.26 5.02 17.79
C VAL A 118 -3.34 6.06 17.53
N PHE A 119 -4.39 5.73 16.76
CA PHE A 119 -5.51 6.63 16.50
C PHE A 119 -6.19 7.08 17.81
N ILE A 120 -6.48 6.14 18.70
CA ILE A 120 -7.11 6.42 20.00
C ILE A 120 -6.20 7.34 20.84
N ARG A 121 -4.92 7.02 20.95
CA ARG A 121 -3.97 7.85 21.72
C ARG A 121 -3.84 9.27 21.18
N LEU A 122 -3.83 9.44 19.86
CA LEU A 122 -3.78 10.77 19.24
C LEU A 122 -5.07 11.56 19.50
N PHE A 123 -6.21 10.89 19.47
CA PHE A 123 -7.50 11.52 19.78
C PHE A 123 -7.58 11.92 21.24
N ASP A 124 -7.25 11.05 22.17
CA ASP A 124 -7.24 11.30 23.61
C ASP A 124 -6.23 12.41 23.99
N GLY A 125 -5.12 12.47 23.27
CA GLY A 125 -4.12 13.52 23.41
C GLY A 125 -4.51 14.86 22.76
N GLY A 126 -5.68 14.97 22.12
CA GLY A 126 -6.16 16.19 21.46
C GLY A 126 -5.38 16.57 20.20
N LEU A 127 -4.55 15.66 19.66
CA LEU A 127 -3.72 15.92 18.47
C LEU A 127 -4.50 15.72 17.16
N ILE A 128 -5.59 14.99 17.19
CA ILE A 128 -6.51 14.84 16.07
C ILE A 128 -7.94 15.12 16.50
N TYR A 129 -8.74 15.62 15.58
CA TYR A 129 -10.15 15.93 15.82
C TYR A 129 -10.96 15.73 14.55
N ARG A 130 -12.28 15.56 14.70
CA ARG A 130 -13.20 15.51 13.56
C ARG A 130 -13.60 16.94 13.16
N GLY A 131 -13.40 17.28 11.90
CA GLY A 131 -13.77 18.58 11.34
C GLY A 131 -14.26 18.47 9.90
N GLN A 132 -14.97 19.48 9.43
CA GLN A 132 -15.37 19.63 8.02
C GLN A 132 -14.32 20.46 7.31
N ARG A 133 -13.88 19.97 6.14
CA ARG A 133 -12.94 20.68 5.27
C ARG A 133 -13.31 20.45 3.82
N LEU A 134 -12.96 21.42 2.96
CA LEU A 134 -13.00 21.19 1.51
C LEU A 134 -11.94 20.15 1.15
N VAL A 135 -12.31 19.23 0.29
CA VAL A 135 -11.41 18.19 -0.23
C VAL A 135 -11.55 18.13 -1.75
N ASN A 136 -10.44 17.79 -2.43
CA ASN A 136 -10.49 17.46 -3.84
C ASN A 136 -11.16 16.09 -4.00
N TRP A 137 -12.14 16.00 -4.88
CA TRP A 137 -12.98 14.81 -5.04
C TRP A 137 -13.01 14.38 -6.51
N ASP A 138 -12.67 13.13 -6.77
CA ASP A 138 -12.84 12.53 -8.10
C ASP A 138 -14.23 11.88 -8.20
N PRO A 139 -15.11 12.40 -9.09
CA PRO A 139 -16.47 11.88 -9.23
C PRO A 139 -16.53 10.52 -9.94
N ILE A 140 -15.48 10.11 -10.67
CA ILE A 140 -15.41 8.82 -11.36
C ILE A 140 -14.98 7.75 -10.37
N LEU A 141 -13.88 7.97 -9.66
CA LEU A 141 -13.37 7.06 -8.64
C LEU A 141 -14.20 7.11 -7.35
N LYS A 142 -15.00 8.18 -7.16
CA LYS A 142 -15.81 8.44 -5.96
C LYS A 142 -14.97 8.40 -4.68
N THR A 143 -13.83 9.11 -4.70
CA THR A 143 -12.90 9.21 -3.60
C THR A 143 -12.28 10.61 -3.52
N ALA A 144 -11.81 10.97 -2.32
CA ALA A 144 -10.94 12.12 -2.15
C ALA A 144 -9.57 11.81 -2.76
N ILE A 145 -8.95 12.82 -3.35
CA ILE A 145 -7.60 12.75 -3.94
C ILE A 145 -6.69 13.78 -3.27
N SER A 146 -5.38 13.57 -3.36
CA SER A 146 -4.39 14.49 -2.82
C SER A 146 -4.25 15.74 -3.71
N ASP A 147 -3.79 16.84 -3.13
CA ASP A 147 -3.55 18.08 -3.87
C ASP A 147 -2.51 17.89 -5.00
N LEU A 148 -1.61 16.92 -4.85
CA LEU A 148 -0.60 16.60 -5.87
C LEU A 148 -1.18 15.92 -7.13
N GLU A 149 -2.38 15.36 -7.03
CA GLU A 149 -3.08 14.68 -8.11
C GLU A 149 -4.03 15.63 -8.88
N VAL A 150 -4.17 16.88 -8.40
CA VAL A 150 -5.07 17.88 -8.99
C VAL A 150 -4.31 18.68 -10.04
N VAL A 151 -4.83 18.67 -11.25
CA VAL A 151 -4.35 19.55 -12.34
C VAL A 151 -5.28 20.76 -12.41
N SER A 152 -4.71 21.96 -12.24
CA SER A 152 -5.49 23.20 -12.36
C SER A 152 -5.50 23.66 -13.81
N GLU A 153 -6.69 23.85 -14.36
CA GLU A 153 -6.93 24.36 -15.71
C GLU A 153 -7.79 25.61 -15.66
N GLU A 154 -7.52 26.57 -16.57
CA GLU A 154 -8.36 27.76 -16.70
C GLU A 154 -9.60 27.44 -17.53
N GLU A 155 -10.77 27.70 -16.96
CA GLU A 155 -12.05 27.51 -17.64
C GLU A 155 -12.85 28.84 -17.64
N GLN A 156 -13.48 29.15 -18.77
CA GLN A 156 -14.39 30.28 -18.86
C GLN A 156 -15.75 29.90 -18.28
N GLY A 157 -16.02 30.33 -17.08
CA GLY A 157 -17.27 30.08 -16.36
C GLY A 157 -17.99 31.37 -15.97
N SER A 158 -19.20 31.25 -15.43
CA SER A 158 -19.99 32.36 -14.88
C SER A 158 -20.45 32.03 -13.48
N LEU A 159 -20.45 33.06 -12.62
CA LEU A 159 -21.07 33.00 -11.29
C LEU A 159 -22.49 33.57 -11.40
N TRP A 160 -23.47 32.75 -11.03
CA TRP A 160 -24.88 33.13 -11.00
C TRP A 160 -25.29 33.45 -9.56
N HIS A 161 -25.87 34.64 -9.33
CA HIS A 161 -26.38 35.11 -8.04
C HIS A 161 -27.87 34.81 -7.90
#